data_01d825fec11a6ff6b037d16808011db5
#
_entry.id   01d825fec11a6ff6b037d16808011db5
#
_cell.length_a   1.000
_cell.length_b   1.000
_cell.length_c   1.000
_cell.angle_alpha   90.00
_cell.angle_beta   90.00
_cell.angle_gamma   90.00
#
_symmetry.space_group_name_H-M   'P 1'
#
loop_
_entity.id
_entity.type
_entity.pdbx_description
1 polymer ?
#
loop_
_entity_poly.entity_id
_entity_poly.type
_entity_poly.pdbx_seq_one_letter_code
_entity_poly.pdbx_strand_id
1 'polypeptide(L)'
;MESIFDQLTAKTAEGPAPTTDTRSGGPDEGGTQELPDSYTPRQTKDVVLELLKYGLLENHRKPNLYRDALAQREAIGRILEPLDLAMRVDEVRGLAYVVIADQVFDTVEDEWAHPLVRRQRLNLEQSLLIAILRQQFVAHEQQTGVGSSDAIVSIDDLLPQLQLYLGDLGSDTQEQKRLRTLLEQLKGHGIVSEIDEHDRILIRPIIAHLANPENLQSLLQAFREQVRRTHIHERSPDEGES
;
A
#
# COMPACT_ATOMS: atom_id res chain seq x y z
N MET A 1 -20.23 -30.20 -6.70
CA MET A 1 -19.84 -29.80 -5.33
C MET A 1 -20.56 -28.51 -5.05
N GLU A 2 -21.65 -28.60 -4.33
CA GLU A 2 -22.42 -27.41 -3.94
C GLU A 2 -21.64 -26.61 -2.89
N SER A 3 -21.60 -25.32 -3.09
CA SER A 3 -20.86 -24.39 -2.22
C SER A 3 -21.58 -24.26 -0.87
N ILE A 4 -20.81 -24.12 0.22
CA ILE A 4 -21.33 -23.87 1.58
C ILE A 4 -22.26 -22.64 1.63
N PHE A 5 -22.13 -21.72 0.69
CA PHE A 5 -23.01 -20.55 0.56
C PHE A 5 -24.42 -20.89 0.06
N ASP A 6 -24.60 -21.93 -0.75
CA ASP A 6 -25.93 -22.34 -1.25
C ASP A 6 -26.79 -23.00 -0.15
N GLN A 7 -26.12 -23.58 0.86
CA GLN A 7 -26.85 -24.20 2.01
C GLN A 7 -27.32 -23.16 3.03
N LEU A 8 -26.72 -21.98 3.09
CA LEU A 8 -27.13 -20.91 4.02
C LEU A 8 -28.34 -20.11 3.51
N THR A 9 -28.56 -20.06 2.20
CA THR A 9 -29.70 -19.35 1.58
C THR A 9 -30.93 -20.18 1.45
N ALA A 10 -30.84 -21.53 1.44
CA ALA A 10 -31.95 -22.43 1.31
C ALA A 10 -32.79 -22.61 2.60
N LYS A 11 -32.29 -22.17 3.76
CA LYS A 11 -32.96 -22.40 5.06
C LYS A 11 -33.91 -21.27 5.50
N THR A 12 -34.14 -20.25 4.66
CA THR A 12 -34.97 -19.08 5.02
C THR A 12 -36.35 -19.06 4.33
N ALA A 13 -36.77 -20.16 3.67
CA ALA A 13 -37.98 -20.19 2.84
C ALA A 13 -39.07 -21.19 3.30
N GLU A 14 -39.20 -21.44 4.59
CA GLU A 14 -40.41 -22.15 5.11
C GLU A 14 -40.84 -21.52 6.43
N GLY A 15 -41.78 -20.58 6.33
CA GLY A 15 -42.56 -20.07 7.45
C GLY A 15 -44.02 -20.41 7.23
N PRO A 16 -44.76 -20.86 8.26
CA PRO A 16 -46.15 -21.30 8.14
C PRO A 16 -47.14 -20.12 8.00
N ALA A 17 -48.23 -20.38 7.29
CA ALA A 17 -49.30 -19.45 6.95
C ALA A 17 -50.01 -18.82 8.17
N PRO A 18 -50.67 -17.65 8.02
CA PRO A 18 -51.22 -16.88 9.12
C PRO A 18 -52.57 -17.38 9.55
N THR A 19 -52.75 -17.62 10.84
CA THR A 19 -54.06 -17.68 11.49
C THR A 19 -54.43 -16.31 12.04
N THR A 20 -55.49 -15.76 11.51
CA THR A 20 -56.22 -14.59 12.01
C THR A 20 -56.71 -14.82 13.43
N ASP A 21 -56.30 -13.99 14.40
CA ASP A 21 -57.15 -13.66 15.52
C ASP A 21 -56.96 -12.21 15.98
N THR A 22 -58.10 -11.54 16.11
CA THR A 22 -58.29 -10.12 16.38
C THR A 22 -58.28 -9.88 17.87
N ARG A 23 -57.34 -9.02 18.39
CA ARG A 23 -57.60 -8.22 19.61
C ARG A 23 -56.67 -7.01 19.76
N SER A 24 -57.27 -5.87 19.59
CA SER A 24 -57.28 -4.64 20.38
C SER A 24 -56.05 -4.24 21.21
N GLY A 25 -55.39 -3.12 20.82
CA GLY A 25 -55.14 -1.98 21.71
C GLY A 25 -53.88 -2.00 22.58
N GLY A 26 -52.89 -1.19 22.20
CA GLY A 26 -51.83 -0.68 23.06
C GLY A 26 -50.88 0.16 22.25
N PRO A 27 -50.45 1.35 22.73
CA PRO A 27 -49.57 2.21 21.95
C PRO A 27 -48.19 1.56 21.78
N ASP A 28 -47.76 1.53 20.54
CA ASP A 28 -46.48 1.07 20.07
C ASP A 28 -45.38 1.97 20.66
N GLU A 29 -44.83 1.56 21.81
CA GLU A 29 -43.57 2.09 22.27
C GLU A 29 -42.50 1.51 21.33
N GLY A 30 -42.11 2.32 20.34
CA GLY A 30 -40.95 2.06 19.47
C GLY A 30 -39.72 1.76 20.32
N GLY A 31 -39.52 0.49 20.64
CA GLY A 31 -38.33 0.00 21.29
C GLY A 31 -37.13 0.27 20.37
N THR A 32 -36.45 1.38 20.57
CA THR A 32 -35.09 1.54 20.14
C THR A 32 -34.31 0.41 20.79
N GLN A 33 -34.03 -0.66 20.05
CA GLN A 33 -33.08 -1.66 20.51
C GLN A 33 -31.74 -0.92 20.75
N GLU A 34 -31.47 -0.60 22.00
CA GLU A 34 -30.17 -0.19 22.46
C GLU A 34 -29.23 -1.35 22.14
N LEU A 35 -28.43 -1.17 21.09
CA LEU A 35 -27.34 -2.09 20.77
C LEU A 35 -26.47 -2.21 22.02
N PRO A 36 -26.05 -3.40 22.43
CA PRO A 36 -25.24 -3.60 23.64
C PRO A 36 -24.01 -2.68 23.57
N ASP A 37 -23.65 -2.08 24.71
CA ASP A 37 -22.52 -1.13 24.88
C ASP A 37 -21.17 -1.64 24.35
N SER A 38 -21.07 -2.92 23.99
CA SER A 38 -19.91 -3.59 23.41
C SER A 38 -19.87 -3.56 21.87
N TYR A 39 -20.87 -2.92 21.20
CA TYR A 39 -20.92 -2.97 19.74
C TYR A 39 -20.01 -1.91 19.10
N THR A 40 -19.01 -2.36 18.36
CA THR A 40 -18.10 -1.45 17.63
C THR A 40 -18.87 -0.59 16.63
N PRO A 41 -18.77 0.74 16.68
CA PRO A 41 -19.44 1.65 15.74
C PRO A 41 -19.13 1.33 14.27
N ARG A 42 -20.11 1.56 13.40
CA ARG A 42 -19.96 1.26 11.96
C ARG A 42 -18.77 1.97 11.35
N GLN A 43 -18.55 3.25 11.69
CA GLN A 43 -17.43 4.05 11.22
C GLN A 43 -16.07 3.41 11.57
N THR A 44 -15.91 2.93 12.82
CA THR A 44 -14.68 2.23 13.24
C THR A 44 -14.47 0.96 12.41
N LYS A 45 -15.53 0.18 12.17
CA LYS A 45 -15.46 -1.03 11.35
C LYS A 45 -15.05 -0.71 9.92
N ASP A 46 -15.63 0.32 9.31
CA ASP A 46 -15.34 0.70 7.93
C ASP A 46 -13.87 1.13 7.77
N VAL A 47 -13.31 1.87 8.75
CA VAL A 47 -11.88 2.21 8.78
C VAL A 47 -11.00 0.97 8.90
N VAL A 48 -11.30 0.09 9.86
CA VAL A 48 -10.51 -1.13 10.09
C VAL A 48 -10.53 -2.04 8.85
N LEU A 49 -11.70 -2.23 8.24
CA LEU A 49 -11.83 -3.03 7.02
C LEU A 49 -11.04 -2.44 5.85
N GLU A 50 -11.05 -1.11 5.69
CA GLU A 50 -10.24 -0.44 4.66
C GLU A 50 -8.75 -0.65 4.89
N LEU A 51 -8.29 -0.45 6.13
CA LEU A 51 -6.90 -0.65 6.50
C LEU A 51 -6.45 -2.10 6.34
N LEU A 52 -7.27 -3.08 6.74
CA LEU A 52 -6.94 -4.49 6.56
C LEU A 52 -6.95 -4.91 5.09
N LYS A 53 -7.82 -4.31 4.27
CA LYS A 53 -7.93 -4.64 2.85
C LYS A 53 -6.79 -4.07 2.01
N TYR A 54 -6.43 -2.81 2.24
CA TYR A 54 -5.49 -2.07 1.40
C TYR A 54 -4.16 -1.73 2.06
N GLY A 55 -4.05 -1.92 3.38
CA GLY A 55 -2.86 -1.58 4.16
C GLY A 55 -2.70 -0.08 4.42
N LEU A 56 -3.44 0.76 3.73
CA LEU A 56 -3.30 2.22 3.80
C LEU A 56 -4.62 2.96 3.51
N LEU A 57 -4.72 4.20 4.01
CA LEU A 57 -5.83 5.10 3.84
C LEU A 57 -5.30 6.52 3.63
N GLU A 58 -5.67 7.15 2.52
CA GLU A 58 -5.21 8.49 2.13
C GLU A 58 -6.34 9.51 2.23
N ASN A 59 -6.05 10.65 2.86
CA ASN A 59 -7.00 11.74 3.07
C ASN A 59 -7.59 12.25 1.75
N HIS A 60 -6.76 12.47 0.73
CA HIS A 60 -7.23 13.01 -0.55
C HIS A 60 -8.19 12.07 -1.29
N ARG A 61 -8.08 10.75 -1.09
CA ARG A 61 -8.95 9.75 -1.72
C ARG A 61 -10.22 9.47 -0.94
N LYS A 62 -10.13 9.41 0.40
CA LYS A 62 -11.24 9.07 1.30
C LYS A 62 -11.25 9.99 2.53
N PRO A 63 -11.51 11.30 2.36
CA PRO A 63 -11.38 12.30 3.43
C PRO A 63 -12.25 12.02 4.65
N ASN A 64 -13.46 11.52 4.45
CA ASN A 64 -14.36 11.21 5.57
C ASN A 64 -13.82 10.04 6.40
N LEU A 65 -13.41 8.95 5.72
CA LEU A 65 -12.88 7.77 6.39
C LEU A 65 -11.54 8.05 7.09
N TYR A 66 -10.69 8.92 6.51
CA TYR A 66 -9.45 9.37 7.13
C TYR A 66 -9.72 10.17 8.41
N ARG A 67 -10.72 11.07 8.39
CA ARG A 67 -11.13 11.83 9.58
C ARG A 67 -11.64 10.90 10.67
N ASP A 68 -12.45 9.89 10.31
CA ASP A 68 -12.93 8.89 11.26
C ASP A 68 -11.75 8.06 11.83
N ALA A 69 -10.73 7.76 11.03
CA ALA A 69 -9.50 7.09 11.48
C ALA A 69 -8.76 7.91 12.55
N LEU A 70 -8.64 9.22 12.35
CA LEU A 70 -8.01 10.10 13.33
C LEU A 70 -8.84 10.21 14.63
N ALA A 71 -10.15 10.39 14.49
CA ALA A 71 -11.06 10.56 15.64
C ALA A 71 -11.15 9.30 16.51
N GLN A 72 -11.01 8.12 15.91
CA GLN A 72 -11.21 6.83 16.58
C GLN A 72 -9.92 6.01 16.72
N ARG A 73 -8.77 6.69 16.72
CA ARG A 73 -7.44 6.07 16.71
C ARG A 73 -7.26 5.01 17.80
N GLU A 74 -7.72 5.28 19.02
CA GLU A 74 -7.62 4.37 20.15
C GLU A 74 -8.52 3.14 19.98
N ALA A 75 -9.75 3.31 19.52
CA ALA A 75 -10.68 2.21 19.27
C ALA A 75 -10.17 1.30 18.14
N ILE A 76 -9.61 1.88 17.07
CA ILE A 76 -8.98 1.14 15.97
C ILE A 76 -7.75 0.37 16.49
N GLY A 77 -6.92 1.01 17.32
CA GLY A 77 -5.75 0.37 17.93
C GLY A 77 -6.12 -0.87 18.72
N ARG A 78 -7.18 -0.81 19.55
CA ARG A 78 -7.68 -1.96 20.31
C ARG A 78 -8.18 -3.13 19.45
N ILE A 79 -8.65 -2.84 18.24
CA ILE A 79 -9.09 -3.89 17.30
C ILE A 79 -7.90 -4.50 16.56
N LEU A 80 -6.87 -3.72 16.25
CA LEU A 80 -5.69 -4.17 15.52
C LEU A 80 -4.69 -4.89 16.42
N GLU A 81 -4.62 -4.55 17.71
CA GLU A 81 -3.66 -5.12 18.66
C GLU A 81 -3.73 -6.65 18.76
N PRO A 82 -4.91 -7.30 18.91
CA PRO A 82 -5.01 -8.76 18.94
C PRO A 82 -4.59 -9.45 17.64
N LEU A 83 -4.37 -8.67 16.58
CA LEU A 83 -3.88 -9.15 15.28
C LEU A 83 -2.38 -8.87 15.11
N ASP A 84 -1.66 -8.45 16.15
CA ASP A 84 -0.28 -8.00 16.09
C ASP A 84 -0.04 -6.86 15.08
N LEU A 85 -1.06 -6.02 14.88
CA LEU A 85 -1.03 -4.89 13.95
C LEU A 85 -1.16 -3.57 14.71
N ALA A 86 -0.58 -2.52 14.14
CA ALA A 86 -0.72 -1.15 14.63
C ALA A 86 -1.03 -0.18 13.47
N MET A 87 -1.86 0.83 13.74
CA MET A 87 -2.09 1.93 12.81
C MET A 87 -1.06 3.04 13.08
N ARG A 88 -0.31 3.42 12.06
CA ARG A 88 0.54 4.61 12.04
C ARG A 88 -0.14 5.72 11.23
N VAL A 89 0.06 6.96 11.64
CA VAL A 89 -0.52 8.13 10.98
C VAL A 89 0.57 9.15 10.69
N ASP A 90 0.61 9.60 9.44
CA ASP A 90 1.37 10.76 9.00
C ASP A 90 0.37 11.85 8.61
N GLU A 91 0.07 12.73 9.58
CA GLU A 91 -0.93 13.78 9.39
C GLU A 91 -0.47 14.85 8.40
N VAL A 92 0.84 15.06 8.27
CA VAL A 92 1.40 16.04 7.32
C VAL A 92 1.15 15.61 5.89
N ARG A 93 1.31 14.31 5.59
CA ARG A 93 1.05 13.75 4.27
C ARG A 93 -0.37 13.21 4.09
N GLY A 94 -1.22 13.33 5.13
CA GLY A 94 -2.60 12.83 5.10
C GLY A 94 -2.70 11.32 4.90
N LEU A 95 -1.84 10.55 5.56
CA LEU A 95 -1.74 9.10 5.39
C LEU A 95 -1.95 8.36 6.72
N ALA A 96 -2.80 7.34 6.74
CA ALA A 96 -2.86 6.33 7.78
C ALA A 96 -2.53 4.96 7.15
N TYR A 97 -1.70 4.14 7.81
CA TYR A 97 -1.28 2.85 7.30
C TYR A 97 -1.04 1.83 8.42
N VAL A 98 -1.12 0.56 8.07
CA VAL A 98 -0.93 -0.54 9.00
C VAL A 98 0.52 -1.02 8.97
N VAL A 99 1.05 -1.28 10.15
CA VAL A 99 2.36 -1.92 10.36
C VAL A 99 2.20 -3.11 11.30
N ILE A 100 3.15 -4.04 11.28
CA ILE A 100 3.26 -5.06 12.32
C ILE A 100 3.71 -4.35 13.60
N ALA A 101 3.11 -4.70 14.74
CA ALA A 101 3.46 -4.09 16.03
C ALA A 101 4.92 -4.39 16.40
N ASP A 102 5.65 -3.37 16.87
CA ASP A 102 7.11 -3.46 17.13
C ASP A 102 7.48 -4.56 18.16
N GLN A 103 6.56 -4.91 19.06
CA GLN A 103 6.77 -5.92 20.09
C GLN A 103 6.91 -7.35 19.56
N VAL A 104 6.48 -7.60 18.32
CA VAL A 104 6.51 -8.94 17.72
C VAL A 104 7.90 -9.30 17.21
N PHE A 105 8.73 -8.30 16.86
CA PHE A 105 10.06 -8.54 16.29
C PHE A 105 11.11 -8.98 17.30
N ASP A 106 10.94 -8.67 18.60
CA ASP A 106 11.90 -9.03 19.65
C ASP A 106 11.82 -10.51 20.08
N THR A 107 10.78 -11.22 19.66
CA THR A 107 10.49 -12.58 20.17
C THR A 107 10.48 -13.68 19.12
N VAL A 108 10.68 -13.36 17.84
CA VAL A 108 10.41 -14.31 16.74
C VAL A 108 11.66 -14.60 15.90
N GLU A 109 11.92 -15.89 15.70
CA GLU A 109 12.94 -16.42 14.79
C GLU A 109 12.77 -15.86 13.37
N ASP A 110 13.86 -15.69 12.62
CA ASP A 110 13.97 -15.02 11.30
C ASP A 110 13.00 -15.52 10.20
N GLU A 111 12.33 -16.66 10.41
CA GLU A 111 11.40 -17.28 9.44
C GLU A 111 9.93 -16.94 9.66
N TRP A 112 9.57 -16.26 10.78
CA TRP A 112 8.17 -15.98 11.05
C TRP A 112 7.63 -14.88 10.12
N ALA A 113 6.54 -15.16 9.41
CA ALA A 113 5.82 -14.22 8.58
C ALA A 113 4.42 -13.99 9.15
N HIS A 114 4.06 -12.73 9.38
CA HIS A 114 2.73 -12.37 9.87
C HIS A 114 1.63 -12.85 8.91
N PRO A 115 0.61 -13.61 9.36
CA PRO A 115 -0.37 -14.25 8.46
C PRO A 115 -1.20 -13.26 7.64
N LEU A 116 -1.44 -12.03 8.14
CA LEU A 116 -2.19 -10.98 7.46
C LEU A 116 -1.31 -10.02 6.65
N VAL A 117 0.02 -10.07 6.81
CA VAL A 117 0.96 -9.19 6.12
C VAL A 117 1.79 -10.00 5.13
N ARG A 118 1.50 -9.83 3.86
CA ARG A 118 2.32 -10.45 2.80
C ARG A 118 3.65 -9.74 2.69
N ARG A 119 4.74 -10.41 3.09
CA ARG A 119 6.08 -9.97 2.74
C ARG A 119 6.30 -10.24 1.25
N GLN A 120 6.19 -9.20 0.44
CA GLN A 120 6.53 -9.31 -0.96
C GLN A 120 8.00 -8.99 -1.14
N ARG A 121 8.76 -9.97 -1.63
CA ARG A 121 10.14 -9.73 -2.03
C ARG A 121 10.12 -8.96 -3.35
N LEU A 122 10.59 -7.73 -3.30
CA LEU A 122 10.82 -6.93 -4.50
C LEU A 122 12.03 -7.52 -5.24
N ASN A 123 11.93 -7.58 -6.55
CA ASN A 123 13.11 -7.88 -7.37
C ASN A 123 14.05 -6.66 -7.42
N LEU A 124 15.24 -6.86 -7.98
CA LEU A 124 16.26 -5.84 -8.05
C LEU A 124 15.78 -4.57 -8.75
N GLU A 125 15.09 -4.71 -9.88
CA GLU A 125 14.57 -3.58 -10.68
C GLU A 125 13.46 -2.82 -9.97
N GLN A 126 12.56 -3.53 -9.31
CA GLN A 126 11.51 -2.91 -8.49
C GLN A 126 12.13 -2.11 -7.33
N SER A 127 13.13 -2.68 -6.66
CA SER A 127 13.84 -2.01 -5.56
C SER A 127 14.55 -0.74 -6.05
N LEU A 128 15.19 -0.82 -7.22
CA LEU A 128 15.85 0.31 -7.84
C LEU A 128 14.85 1.40 -8.23
N LEU A 129 13.74 1.02 -8.88
CA LEU A 129 12.71 1.98 -9.27
C LEU A 129 12.08 2.66 -8.04
N ILE A 130 11.81 1.92 -6.96
CA ILE A 130 11.34 2.51 -5.70
C ILE A 130 12.36 3.51 -5.15
N ALA A 131 13.65 3.21 -5.19
CA ALA A 131 14.69 4.12 -4.72
C ALA A 131 14.74 5.42 -5.55
N ILE A 132 14.62 5.31 -6.87
CA ILE A 132 14.54 6.47 -7.79
C ILE A 132 13.27 7.29 -7.49
N LEU A 133 12.10 6.65 -7.42
CA LEU A 133 10.83 7.32 -7.14
C LEU A 133 10.86 8.02 -5.77
N ARG A 134 11.46 7.40 -4.75
CA ARG A 134 11.62 8.02 -3.44
C ARG A 134 12.52 9.25 -3.50
N GLN A 135 13.63 9.23 -4.26
CA GLN A 135 14.47 10.42 -4.44
C GLN A 135 13.68 11.56 -5.10
N GLN A 136 12.90 11.26 -6.13
CA GLN A 136 12.02 12.23 -6.78
C GLN A 136 10.98 12.80 -5.82
N PHE A 137 10.34 11.94 -5.02
CA PHE A 137 9.37 12.35 -4.01
C PHE A 137 9.98 13.30 -2.96
N VAL A 138 11.14 12.94 -2.42
CA VAL A 138 11.84 13.77 -1.42
C VAL A 138 12.28 15.11 -2.05
N ALA A 139 12.82 15.09 -3.27
CA ALA A 139 13.21 16.32 -3.98
C ALA A 139 11.99 17.22 -4.22
N HIS A 140 10.86 16.66 -4.58
CA HIS A 140 9.59 17.39 -4.73
C HIS A 140 9.16 18.03 -3.40
N GLU A 141 9.14 17.27 -2.30
CA GLU A 141 8.80 17.80 -0.97
C GLU A 141 9.75 18.89 -0.48
N GLN A 142 11.04 18.81 -0.83
CA GLN A 142 12.01 19.87 -0.50
C GLN A 142 11.73 21.18 -1.24
N GLN A 143 11.18 21.13 -2.44
CA GLN A 143 10.85 22.30 -3.26
C GLN A 143 9.48 22.90 -2.91
N THR A 144 8.50 22.06 -2.63
CA THR A 144 7.08 22.48 -2.47
C THR A 144 6.62 22.50 -1.02
N GLY A 145 7.36 21.87 -0.11
CA GLY A 145 6.97 21.61 1.28
C GLY A 145 6.39 20.20 1.45
N VAL A 146 6.59 19.62 2.64
CA VAL A 146 6.11 18.27 2.97
C VAL A 146 4.59 18.24 2.94
N GLY A 147 4.02 17.31 2.17
CA GLY A 147 2.57 17.11 2.05
C GLY A 147 1.80 18.22 1.34
N SER A 148 2.48 19.19 0.68
CA SER A 148 1.85 20.38 0.11
C SER A 148 1.21 20.16 -1.26
N SER A 149 1.73 19.24 -2.06
CA SER A 149 1.25 18.95 -3.41
C SER A 149 1.58 17.53 -3.86
N ASP A 150 0.90 17.09 -4.91
CA ASP A 150 1.10 15.78 -5.52
C ASP A 150 2.45 15.71 -6.24
N ALA A 151 3.26 14.70 -5.94
CA ALA A 151 4.53 14.43 -6.61
C ALA A 151 4.26 13.70 -7.93
N ILE A 152 4.16 14.44 -9.02
CA ILE A 152 3.91 13.91 -10.37
C ILE A 152 5.24 13.82 -11.12
N VAL A 153 5.48 12.68 -11.78
CA VAL A 153 6.70 12.42 -12.56
C VAL A 153 6.33 11.84 -13.91
N SER A 154 7.03 12.28 -14.98
CA SER A 154 6.90 11.72 -16.32
C SER A 154 7.67 10.41 -16.46
N ILE A 155 7.15 9.48 -17.27
CA ILE A 155 7.85 8.25 -17.64
C ILE A 155 9.16 8.57 -18.36
N ASP A 156 9.16 9.61 -19.20
CA ASP A 156 10.36 10.04 -19.94
C ASP A 156 11.48 10.55 -19.01
N ASP A 157 11.13 11.11 -17.85
CA ASP A 157 12.11 11.54 -16.84
C ASP A 157 12.67 10.37 -16.01
N LEU A 158 11.91 9.28 -15.90
CA LEU A 158 12.34 8.08 -15.15
C LEU A 158 13.26 7.18 -15.97
N LEU A 159 13.04 7.10 -17.28
CA LEU A 159 13.76 6.20 -18.17
C LEU A 159 15.30 6.41 -18.12
N PRO A 160 15.83 7.65 -18.29
CA PRO A 160 17.28 7.88 -18.21
C PRO A 160 17.87 7.56 -16.84
N GLN A 161 17.09 7.76 -15.78
CA GLN A 161 17.52 7.44 -14.41
C GLN A 161 17.63 5.92 -14.21
N LEU A 162 16.69 5.14 -14.77
CA LEU A 162 16.73 3.69 -14.69
C LEU A 162 17.90 3.13 -15.52
N GLN A 163 18.14 3.68 -16.72
CA GLN A 163 19.26 3.31 -17.61
C GLN A 163 20.63 3.55 -16.94
N LEU A 164 20.77 4.63 -16.16
CA LEU A 164 22.01 4.92 -15.43
C LEU A 164 22.46 3.77 -14.51
N TYR A 165 21.51 2.97 -13.99
CA TYR A 165 21.79 1.89 -13.05
C TYR A 165 21.72 0.49 -13.67
N LEU A 166 20.92 0.30 -14.71
CA LEU A 166 20.73 -1.01 -15.34
C LEU A 166 21.54 -1.15 -16.65
N GLY A 167 22.13 -0.04 -17.12
CA GLY A 167 22.74 0.03 -18.44
C GLY A 167 21.70 0.11 -19.57
N ASP A 168 22.18 0.36 -20.78
CA ASP A 168 21.37 0.39 -22.01
C ASP A 168 21.06 -1.05 -22.45
N LEU A 169 19.78 -1.39 -22.58
CA LEU A 169 19.30 -2.70 -22.97
C LEU A 169 18.96 -2.79 -24.46
N GLY A 170 19.31 -1.78 -25.24
CA GLY A 170 19.41 -1.80 -26.70
C GLY A 170 18.26 -1.17 -27.48
N SER A 171 17.06 -0.97 -26.96
CA SER A 171 15.98 -0.30 -27.68
C SER A 171 15.08 0.51 -26.74
N ASP A 172 14.95 1.80 -27.01
CA ASP A 172 14.09 2.73 -26.26
C ASP A 172 12.66 2.16 -26.07
N THR A 173 12.11 1.52 -27.10
CA THR A 173 10.77 0.94 -27.04
C THR A 173 10.68 -0.24 -26.05
N GLN A 174 11.72 -1.07 -25.97
CA GLN A 174 11.75 -2.19 -25.03
C GLN A 174 11.91 -1.69 -23.60
N GLU A 175 12.73 -0.69 -23.39
CA GLU A 175 12.98 -0.07 -22.08
C GLU A 175 11.74 0.66 -21.57
N GLN A 176 11.04 1.41 -22.41
CA GLN A 176 9.75 2.01 -22.06
C GLN A 176 8.73 0.95 -21.68
N LYS A 177 8.62 -0.14 -22.44
CA LYS A 177 7.72 -1.24 -22.10
C LYS A 177 8.07 -1.89 -20.76
N ARG A 178 9.36 -2.08 -20.49
CA ARG A 178 9.85 -2.61 -19.21
C ARG A 178 9.51 -1.69 -18.05
N LEU A 179 9.78 -0.39 -18.17
CA LEU A 179 9.44 0.61 -17.15
C LEU A 179 7.93 0.64 -16.89
N ARG A 180 7.08 0.63 -17.93
CA ARG A 180 5.62 0.57 -17.77
C ARG A 180 5.19 -0.69 -17.03
N THR A 181 5.80 -1.85 -17.31
CA THR A 181 5.52 -3.11 -16.60
C THR A 181 5.90 -3.01 -15.11
N LEU A 182 7.04 -2.43 -14.78
CA LEU A 182 7.47 -2.21 -13.41
C LEU A 182 6.53 -1.24 -12.68
N LEU A 183 6.13 -0.14 -13.31
CA LEU A 183 5.19 0.83 -12.74
C LEU A 183 3.82 0.20 -12.48
N GLU A 184 3.32 -0.66 -13.39
CA GLU A 184 2.05 -1.37 -13.18
C GLU A 184 2.12 -2.33 -11.97
N GLN A 185 3.26 -2.99 -11.76
CA GLN A 185 3.50 -3.80 -10.56
C GLN A 185 3.52 -2.93 -9.29
N LEU A 186 4.21 -1.79 -9.32
CA LEU A 186 4.25 -0.86 -8.18
C LEU A 186 2.89 -0.20 -7.91
N LYS A 187 2.07 0.01 -8.94
CA LYS A 187 0.66 0.42 -8.78
C LYS A 187 -0.13 -0.63 -7.98
N GLY A 188 0.06 -1.91 -8.29
CA GLY A 188 -0.53 -3.02 -7.54
C GLY A 188 -0.17 -3.01 -6.05
N HIS A 189 1.00 -2.44 -5.70
CA HIS A 189 1.46 -2.24 -4.32
C HIS A 189 1.02 -0.90 -3.70
N GLY A 190 0.30 -0.08 -4.43
CA GLY A 190 -0.15 1.21 -3.95
C GLY A 190 0.95 2.27 -3.82
N ILE A 191 2.09 2.11 -4.51
CA ILE A 191 3.24 3.02 -4.44
C ILE A 191 3.10 4.17 -5.44
N VAL A 192 2.50 3.89 -6.60
CA VAL A 192 2.23 4.87 -7.65
C VAL A 192 0.79 4.80 -8.12
N SER A 193 0.32 5.84 -8.82
CA SER A 193 -0.98 5.84 -9.49
C SER A 193 -0.94 5.02 -10.80
N GLU A 194 -2.07 4.98 -11.49
CA GLU A 194 -2.11 4.64 -12.91
C GLU A 194 -1.33 5.66 -13.73
N ILE A 195 -0.82 5.22 -14.87
CA ILE A 195 -0.20 6.11 -15.86
C ILE A 195 -1.34 6.92 -16.51
N ASP A 196 -1.22 8.24 -16.50
CA ASP A 196 -2.22 9.13 -17.10
C ASP A 196 -2.07 9.25 -18.64
N GLU A 197 -2.98 9.99 -19.28
CA GLU A 197 -2.98 10.22 -20.72
C GLU A 197 -1.75 11.00 -21.24
N HIS A 198 -0.96 11.57 -20.32
CA HIS A 198 0.25 12.36 -20.62
C HIS A 198 1.52 11.62 -20.23
N ASP A 199 1.45 10.30 -20.05
CA ASP A 199 2.56 9.44 -19.63
C ASP A 199 3.20 9.87 -18.30
N ARG A 200 2.36 10.28 -17.33
CA ARG A 200 2.78 10.69 -15.99
C ARG A 200 2.19 9.76 -14.94
N ILE A 201 2.86 9.67 -13.83
CA ILE A 201 2.40 8.98 -12.63
C ILE A 201 2.43 9.91 -11.43
N LEU A 202 1.55 9.66 -10.47
CA LEU A 202 1.60 10.24 -9.14
C LEU A 202 2.36 9.28 -8.22
N ILE A 203 3.39 9.77 -7.56
CA ILE A 203 4.09 9.03 -6.50
C ILE A 203 3.29 9.20 -5.21
N ARG A 204 2.85 8.08 -4.62
CA ARG A 204 1.98 8.12 -3.44
C ARG A 204 2.79 8.31 -2.16
N PRO A 205 2.25 9.05 -1.16
CA PRO A 205 2.96 9.41 0.07
C PRO A 205 3.50 8.23 0.88
N ILE A 206 2.93 7.04 0.72
CA ILE A 206 3.40 5.82 1.40
C ILE A 206 4.88 5.52 1.10
N ILE A 207 5.42 6.00 -0.03
CA ILE A 207 6.82 5.80 -0.40
C ILE A 207 7.79 6.38 0.61
N ALA A 208 7.40 7.43 1.35
CA ALA A 208 8.20 8.02 2.41
C ALA A 208 8.45 7.03 3.57
N HIS A 209 7.54 6.07 3.76
CA HIS A 209 7.56 5.07 4.83
C HIS A 209 8.01 3.68 4.35
N LEU A 210 8.20 3.50 3.04
CA LEU A 210 8.74 2.27 2.46
C LEU A 210 10.26 2.29 2.53
N ALA A 211 10.84 1.31 3.18
CA ALA A 211 12.26 1.07 3.36
C ALA A 211 13.05 2.20 4.08
N ASN A 212 14.07 1.80 4.80
CA ASN A 212 14.99 2.74 5.43
C ASN A 212 15.75 3.55 4.35
N PRO A 213 15.79 4.92 4.46
CA PRO A 213 16.54 5.78 3.54
C PRO A 213 18.00 5.36 3.33
N GLU A 214 18.67 4.93 4.40
CA GLU A 214 20.06 4.48 4.37
C GLU A 214 20.25 3.22 3.52
N ASN A 215 19.32 2.26 3.63
CA ASN A 215 19.35 1.02 2.83
C ASN A 215 19.14 1.32 1.34
N LEU A 216 18.26 2.27 1.01
CA LEU A 216 18.03 2.67 -0.39
C LEU A 216 19.23 3.42 -0.97
N GLN A 217 19.86 4.30 -0.21
CA GLN A 217 21.07 4.99 -0.66
C GLN A 217 22.22 4.01 -0.86
N SER A 218 22.41 3.08 0.07
CA SER A 218 23.44 2.03 -0.05
C SER A 218 23.18 1.13 -1.27
N LEU A 219 21.94 0.81 -1.56
CA LEU A 219 21.53 0.05 -2.74
C LEU A 219 21.88 0.81 -4.03
N LEU A 220 21.51 2.08 -4.13
CA LEU A 220 21.82 2.92 -5.30
C LEU A 220 23.32 3.08 -5.50
N GLN A 221 24.10 3.23 -4.43
CA GLN A 221 25.55 3.31 -4.51
C GLN A 221 26.16 1.99 -4.99
N ALA A 222 25.73 0.87 -4.45
CA ALA A 222 26.18 -0.46 -4.88
C ALA A 222 25.91 -0.70 -6.39
N PHE A 223 24.75 -0.28 -6.89
CA PHE A 223 24.42 -0.35 -8.31
C PHE A 223 25.36 0.50 -9.18
N ARG A 224 25.60 1.76 -8.78
CA ARG A 224 26.53 2.64 -9.52
C ARG A 224 27.94 2.05 -9.60
N GLU A 225 28.41 1.45 -8.52
CA GLU A 225 29.72 0.80 -8.50
C GLU A 225 29.73 -0.45 -9.39
N GLN A 226 28.67 -1.24 -9.40
CA GLN A 226 28.57 -2.43 -10.26
C GLN A 226 28.60 -2.05 -11.74
N VAL A 227 27.80 -1.08 -12.16
CA VAL A 227 27.77 -0.59 -13.55
C VAL A 227 29.13 -0.04 -13.94
N ARG A 228 29.80 0.74 -13.07
CA ARG A 228 31.14 1.24 -13.33
C ARG A 228 32.16 0.12 -13.55
N ARG A 229 32.11 -0.95 -12.76
CA ARG A 229 33.00 -2.12 -12.91
C ARG A 229 32.77 -2.85 -14.24
N THR A 230 31.54 -3.00 -14.66
CA THR A 230 31.20 -3.64 -15.93
C THR A 230 31.74 -2.85 -17.11
N HIS A 231 31.54 -1.52 -17.12
CA HIS A 231 32.08 -0.65 -18.18
C HIS A 231 33.62 -0.57 -18.22
N ILE A 232 34.32 -0.73 -17.09
CA ILE A 232 35.77 -0.77 -17.06
C ILE A 232 36.27 -2.07 -17.67
N HIS A 233 35.57 -3.19 -17.44
CA HIS A 233 35.97 -4.50 -17.97
C HIS A 233 35.76 -4.60 -19.48
N GLU A 234 34.73 -3.93 -20.03
CA GLU A 234 34.48 -3.86 -21.49
C GLU A 234 35.44 -2.91 -22.22
N ARG A 235 36.10 -1.98 -21.50
CA ARG A 235 37.06 -1.01 -22.07
C ARG A 235 38.51 -1.45 -22.03
N SER A 236 38.83 -2.61 -21.51
CA SER A 236 40.16 -3.22 -21.62
C SER A 236 40.20 -4.09 -22.87
N PRO A 237 40.56 -3.57 -24.05
CA PRO A 237 40.85 -4.45 -25.17
C PRO A 237 42.19 -5.11 -24.87
N ASP A 238 42.21 -6.36 -25.18
CA ASP A 238 43.32 -7.29 -25.35
C ASP A 238 44.57 -6.57 -25.96
N GLU A 239 45.43 -5.97 -25.11
CA GLU A 239 46.78 -5.61 -25.50
C GLU A 239 47.75 -6.68 -25.01
N GLY A 240 47.85 -7.76 -25.82
CA GLY A 240 48.85 -8.77 -25.49
C GLY A 240 48.83 -9.98 -26.38
N GLU A 241 49.18 -9.79 -27.66
CA GLU A 241 49.97 -10.80 -28.39
C GLU A 241 50.56 -10.18 -29.64
N SER A 242 51.84 -9.89 -29.57
CA SER A 242 52.76 -9.84 -30.69
C SER A 242 54.09 -10.44 -30.27
#